data_261f6911aa6f3a5f8c4df044358761bd
#
_entry.id   261f6911aa6f3a5f8c4df044358761bd
#
_cell.length_a   1.000
_cell.length_b   1.000
_cell.length_c   1.000
_cell.angle_alpha   90.00
_cell.angle_beta   90.00
_cell.angle_gamma   90.00
#
_symmetry.space_group_name_H-M   'P 1'
#
loop_
_entity.id
_entity.type
_entity.pdbx_description
1 polymer ?
#
loop_
_entity_poly.entity_id
_entity_poly.type
_entity_poly.pdbx_seq_one_letter_code
_entity_poly.pdbx_strand_id
1 'polypeptide(L)'
;LSRFGLIWSFEDDPDEERDRAIAESMLTTKDVAKRLEFSHEPVPDEERAAVDPPLPPTFLRKYIAYARQHYYPRFADESVKQEMQDGYVSLRAANGYDEDAAVPISSRKLQDVLRLAEASARARLSETIDSEDVERAQELIGASMREFQTNEDGDMDIDTVESGTSKTQKERIEHVRELILELQGEDPLPLGQLITAAEDELGLSKQKTKRTVENMCKKGEAYRPEGEGTIRVFR
;
A
#
# COMPACT_ATOMS: atom_id res chain seq x y z
N LEU A 1 -4.13 8.48 6.93
CA LEU A 1 -2.97 7.74 6.38
C LEU A 1 -1.83 8.67 5.93
N SER A 2 -2.11 9.90 5.46
CA SER A 2 -1.10 10.87 4.99
C SER A 2 0.05 11.19 5.97
N ARG A 3 -0.04 10.75 7.23
CA ARG A 3 1.01 10.92 8.25
C ARG A 3 2.01 9.78 8.34
N PHE A 4 1.74 8.65 7.68
CA PHE A 4 2.65 7.50 7.64
C PHE A 4 3.63 7.64 6.48
N GLY A 5 4.91 7.46 6.76
CA GLY A 5 5.96 7.46 5.74
C GLY A 5 5.90 6.21 4.87
N LEU A 6 5.77 5.05 5.52
CA LEU A 6 5.63 3.74 4.88
C LEU A 6 4.42 3.01 5.47
N ILE A 7 3.70 2.31 4.63
CA ILE A 7 2.59 1.43 4.99
C ILE A 7 2.76 0.14 4.18
N TRP A 8 2.54 -1.02 4.79
CA TRP A 8 2.62 -2.33 4.17
C TRP A 8 1.39 -3.15 4.52
N SER A 9 0.77 -3.78 3.54
CA SER A 9 -0.31 -4.75 3.76
C SER A 9 0.29 -6.13 3.99
N PHE A 10 -0.34 -6.88 4.88
CA PHE A 10 -0.05 -8.29 5.07
C PHE A 10 -1.37 -9.03 4.87
N GLU A 11 -1.44 -9.78 3.79
CA GLU A 11 -2.60 -10.62 3.50
C GLU A 11 -2.35 -12.02 4.04
N ASP A 12 -3.38 -12.59 4.65
CA ASP A 12 -3.39 -13.99 5.04
C ASP A 12 -3.95 -14.80 3.86
N ASP A 13 -3.03 -15.48 3.14
CA ASP A 13 -3.39 -16.36 2.02
C ASP A 13 -3.25 -17.81 2.50
N PRO A 14 -4.35 -18.49 2.87
CA PRO A 14 -4.33 -19.83 3.41
C PRO A 14 -3.78 -20.84 2.40
N ASP A 15 -2.66 -21.47 2.75
CA ASP A 15 -2.04 -22.55 1.98
C ASP A 15 -1.56 -23.66 2.94
N GLU A 16 -1.98 -24.90 2.67
CA GLU A 16 -1.74 -26.01 3.61
C GLU A 16 -0.25 -26.28 3.86
N GLU A 17 0.58 -26.22 2.82
CA GLU A 17 2.02 -26.49 2.97
C GLU A 17 2.71 -25.35 3.73
N ARG A 18 2.37 -24.12 3.39
CA ARG A 18 2.88 -22.90 4.02
C ARG A 18 2.46 -22.81 5.49
N ASP A 19 1.17 -23.05 5.77
CA ASP A 19 0.61 -23.01 7.12
C ASP A 19 1.24 -24.09 8.01
N ARG A 20 1.49 -25.29 7.46
CA ARG A 20 2.18 -26.37 8.14
C ARG A 20 3.63 -25.97 8.46
N ALA A 21 4.36 -25.39 7.52
CA ALA A 21 5.73 -24.91 7.73
C ALA A 21 5.81 -23.80 8.78
N ILE A 22 4.86 -22.86 8.76
CA ILE A 22 4.74 -21.79 9.77
C ILE A 22 4.47 -22.38 11.16
N ALA A 23 3.50 -23.30 11.26
CA ALA A 23 3.17 -23.96 12.53
C ALA A 23 4.36 -24.74 13.08
N GLU A 24 5.06 -25.51 12.26
CA GLU A 24 6.27 -26.26 12.64
C GLU A 24 7.37 -25.33 13.14
N SER A 25 7.65 -24.24 12.41
CA SER A 25 8.65 -23.23 12.81
C SER A 25 8.29 -22.59 14.15
N MET A 26 7.03 -22.23 14.38
CA MET A 26 6.58 -21.64 15.64
C MET A 26 6.69 -22.61 16.82
N LEU A 27 6.32 -23.87 16.61
CA LEU A 27 6.38 -24.91 17.66
C LEU A 27 7.85 -25.23 18.01
N THR A 28 8.69 -25.40 17.00
CA THR A 28 10.13 -25.65 17.18
C THR A 28 10.82 -24.51 17.92
N THR A 29 10.56 -23.25 17.48
CA THR A 29 11.12 -22.06 18.14
C THR A 29 10.73 -22.02 19.62
N LYS A 30 9.46 -22.30 19.94
CA LYS A 30 8.96 -22.27 21.31
C LYS A 30 9.54 -23.41 22.18
N ASP A 31 9.70 -24.59 21.61
CA ASP A 31 10.28 -25.73 22.31
C ASP A 31 11.77 -25.49 22.60
N VAL A 32 12.54 -25.09 21.59
CA VAL A 32 13.98 -24.76 21.74
C VAL A 32 14.17 -23.65 22.78
N ALA A 33 13.36 -22.57 22.73
CA ALA A 33 13.44 -21.50 23.71
C ALA A 33 13.20 -21.99 25.14
N LYS A 34 12.21 -22.88 25.34
CA LYS A 34 11.94 -23.47 26.66
C LYS A 34 13.06 -24.38 27.15
N ARG A 35 13.64 -25.19 26.25
CA ARG A 35 14.78 -26.08 26.60
C ARG A 35 16.00 -25.26 27.01
N LEU A 36 16.29 -24.17 26.31
CA LEU A 36 17.38 -23.25 26.63
C LEU A 36 17.17 -22.50 27.96
N GLU A 37 15.92 -22.09 28.26
CA GLU A 37 15.61 -21.24 29.43
C GLU A 37 15.41 -22.06 30.72
N PHE A 38 14.76 -23.22 30.65
CA PHE A 38 14.28 -23.92 31.82
C PHE A 38 14.90 -25.31 32.08
N SER A 39 15.25 -26.06 31.03
CA SER A 39 15.72 -27.46 31.21
C SER A 39 17.22 -27.62 31.23
N HIS A 40 17.96 -26.64 30.70
CA HIS A 40 19.43 -26.73 30.52
C HIS A 40 19.85 -27.97 29.70
N GLU A 41 18.92 -28.55 28.97
CA GLU A 41 19.20 -29.67 28.08
C GLU A 41 20.02 -29.20 26.87
N PRO A 42 20.96 -30.02 26.39
CA PRO A 42 21.72 -29.67 25.20
C PRO A 42 20.77 -29.61 23.99
N VAL A 43 20.72 -28.46 23.34
CA VAL A 43 20.01 -28.27 22.09
C VAL A 43 20.99 -28.45 20.95
N PRO A 44 20.71 -29.34 19.97
CA PRO A 44 21.54 -29.51 18.79
C PRO A 44 21.80 -28.19 18.07
N ASP A 45 23.00 -28.01 17.54
CA ASP A 45 23.41 -26.77 16.87
C ASP A 45 22.51 -26.43 15.68
N GLU A 46 21.99 -27.43 14.96
CA GLU A 46 21.05 -27.27 13.86
C GLU A 46 19.69 -26.65 14.31
N GLU A 47 19.12 -27.18 15.40
CA GLU A 47 17.89 -26.66 15.98
C GLU A 47 18.10 -25.25 16.55
N ARG A 48 19.27 -25.03 17.17
CA ARG A 48 19.63 -23.72 17.70
C ARG A 48 19.83 -22.67 16.58
N ALA A 49 20.51 -23.06 15.50
CA ALA A 49 20.72 -22.19 14.34
C ALA A 49 19.40 -21.76 13.66
N ALA A 50 18.36 -22.60 13.73
CA ALA A 50 17.04 -22.29 13.18
C ALA A 50 16.29 -21.19 13.97
N VAL A 51 16.63 -21.00 15.25
CA VAL A 51 15.95 -20.03 16.14
C VAL A 51 16.85 -18.87 16.56
N ASP A 52 18.17 -19.03 16.54
CA ASP A 52 19.10 -17.95 16.86
C ASP A 52 19.20 -16.97 15.68
N PRO A 53 18.98 -15.67 15.91
CA PRO A 53 19.15 -14.70 14.85
C PRO A 53 20.63 -14.57 14.45
N PRO A 54 20.93 -14.21 13.17
CA PRO A 54 22.30 -14.02 12.70
C PRO A 54 23.11 -13.00 13.52
N LEU A 55 22.42 -12.03 14.13
CA LEU A 55 23.02 -11.06 15.02
C LEU A 55 22.31 -11.07 16.38
N PRO A 56 23.06 -11.17 17.49
CA PRO A 56 22.46 -11.12 18.82
C PRO A 56 21.64 -9.81 19.02
N PRO A 57 20.43 -9.87 19.58
CA PRO A 57 19.59 -8.67 19.79
C PRO A 57 20.27 -7.59 20.63
N THR A 58 21.11 -8.00 21.59
CA THR A 58 21.90 -7.09 22.42
C THR A 58 22.96 -6.34 21.62
N PHE A 59 23.59 -7.00 20.65
CA PHE A 59 24.56 -6.37 19.74
C PHE A 59 23.84 -5.38 18.83
N LEU A 60 22.74 -5.78 18.22
CA LEU A 60 21.96 -4.92 17.32
C LEU A 60 21.47 -3.66 18.04
N ARG A 61 20.99 -3.77 19.29
CA ARG A 61 20.60 -2.59 20.09
C ARG A 61 21.76 -1.65 20.34
N LYS A 62 22.94 -2.18 20.66
CA LYS A 62 24.15 -1.36 20.87
C LYS A 62 24.58 -0.69 19.58
N TYR A 63 24.55 -1.40 18.47
CA TYR A 63 24.86 -0.87 17.14
C TYR A 63 23.95 0.31 16.76
N ILE A 64 22.64 0.11 16.89
CA ILE A 64 21.65 1.16 16.61
C ILE A 64 21.84 2.36 17.53
N ALA A 65 22.06 2.13 18.83
CA ALA A 65 22.30 3.21 19.79
C ALA A 65 23.57 4.00 19.43
N TYR A 66 24.66 3.33 19.11
CA TYR A 66 25.91 3.91 18.68
C TYR A 66 25.75 4.75 17.39
N ALA A 67 25.12 4.14 16.37
CA ALA A 67 24.86 4.81 15.10
C ALA A 67 24.03 6.10 15.29
N ARG A 68 22.97 6.04 16.11
CA ARG A 68 22.11 7.20 16.41
C ARG A 68 22.81 8.28 17.21
N GLN A 69 23.76 7.94 18.07
CA GLN A 69 24.47 8.88 18.93
C GLN A 69 25.64 9.58 18.21
N HIS A 70 26.27 8.92 17.25
CA HIS A 70 27.52 9.39 16.68
C HIS A 70 27.40 9.83 15.22
N TYR A 71 26.37 9.42 14.48
CA TYR A 71 26.25 9.71 13.05
C TYR A 71 25.05 10.59 12.74
N TYR A 72 25.32 11.75 12.15
CA TYR A 72 24.35 12.76 11.70
C TYR A 72 24.59 13.06 10.22
N PRO A 73 24.17 12.13 9.30
CA PRO A 73 24.54 12.22 7.89
C PRO A 73 24.07 13.51 7.24
N ARG A 74 24.90 14.06 6.35
CA ARG A 74 24.60 15.20 5.49
C ARG A 74 24.75 14.77 4.05
N PHE A 75 24.15 15.45 3.11
CA PHE A 75 24.38 15.16 1.69
C PHE A 75 25.88 15.20 1.37
N ALA A 76 26.35 14.19 0.61
CA ALA A 76 27.74 14.09 0.20
C ALA A 76 28.13 15.31 -0.66
N ASP A 77 27.25 15.71 -1.56
CA ASP A 77 27.40 16.87 -2.42
C ASP A 77 26.04 17.38 -2.94
N GLU A 78 26.06 18.42 -3.79
CA GLU A 78 24.87 19.02 -4.36
C GLU A 78 24.19 18.12 -5.41
N SER A 79 24.92 17.20 -6.07
CA SER A 79 24.34 16.28 -7.04
C SER A 79 23.39 15.28 -6.36
N VAL A 80 23.76 14.74 -5.22
CA VAL A 80 22.91 13.83 -4.42
C VAL A 80 21.63 14.53 -3.94
N LYS A 81 21.75 15.78 -3.56
CA LYS A 81 20.60 16.60 -3.18
C LYS A 81 19.68 16.85 -4.38
N GLN A 82 20.25 17.09 -5.56
CA GLN A 82 19.49 17.24 -6.80
C GLN A 82 18.75 15.93 -7.16
N GLU A 83 19.41 14.77 -7.06
CA GLU A 83 18.80 13.46 -7.28
C GLU A 83 17.56 13.27 -6.38
N MET A 84 17.64 13.63 -5.11
CA MET A 84 16.48 13.57 -4.20
C MET A 84 15.35 14.51 -4.64
N GLN A 85 15.68 15.72 -5.11
CA GLN A 85 14.69 16.67 -5.62
C GLN A 85 14.01 16.15 -6.88
N ASP A 86 14.80 15.64 -7.83
CA ASP A 86 14.29 15.10 -9.10
C ASP A 86 13.41 13.87 -8.88
N GLY A 87 13.79 13.00 -7.95
CA GLY A 87 12.97 11.86 -7.56
C GLY A 87 11.63 12.27 -6.93
N TYR A 88 11.63 13.28 -6.08
CA TYR A 88 10.38 13.83 -5.52
C TYR A 88 9.49 14.47 -6.59
N VAL A 89 10.08 15.23 -7.53
CA VAL A 89 9.33 15.83 -8.65
C VAL A 89 8.75 14.74 -9.55
N SER A 90 9.54 13.68 -9.87
CA SER A 90 9.09 12.55 -10.66
C SER A 90 7.94 11.79 -9.96
N LEU A 91 8.01 11.61 -8.65
CA LEU A 91 6.97 10.97 -7.87
C LEU A 91 5.66 11.79 -7.91
N ARG A 92 5.75 13.12 -7.82
CA ARG A 92 4.59 14.01 -7.97
C ARG A 92 4.01 13.98 -9.39
N ALA A 93 4.88 13.96 -10.40
CA ALA A 93 4.45 13.91 -11.79
C ALA A 93 3.72 12.60 -12.13
N ALA A 94 4.18 11.48 -11.58
CA ALA A 94 3.51 10.18 -11.72
C ALA A 94 2.08 10.18 -11.14
N ASN A 95 1.81 11.02 -10.13
CA ASN A 95 0.47 11.24 -9.57
C ASN A 95 -0.33 12.36 -10.28
N GLY A 96 0.13 12.84 -11.45
CA GLY A 96 -0.60 13.79 -12.29
C GLY A 96 -0.65 15.23 -11.79
N TYR A 97 0.06 15.63 -10.70
CA TYR A 97 -0.08 16.92 -10.00
C TYR A 97 -1.53 17.23 -9.58
N ASP A 98 -2.38 16.22 -9.55
CA ASP A 98 -3.78 16.34 -9.23
C ASP A 98 -3.93 16.62 -7.73
N GLU A 99 -4.50 17.77 -7.38
CA GLU A 99 -4.80 18.11 -5.99
C GLU A 99 -5.95 17.24 -5.45
N ASP A 100 -6.75 16.66 -6.33
CA ASP A 100 -7.82 15.72 -6.03
C ASP A 100 -7.38 14.25 -6.11
N ALA A 101 -6.07 13.99 -6.42
CA ALA A 101 -5.52 12.64 -6.36
C ALA A 101 -5.70 12.07 -4.95
N ALA A 102 -6.06 10.81 -4.86
CA ALA A 102 -6.34 10.10 -3.60
C ALA A 102 -5.21 10.22 -2.57
N VAL A 103 -3.97 10.45 -3.00
CA VAL A 103 -2.84 10.85 -2.16
C VAL A 103 -2.10 12.00 -2.79
N PRO A 104 -2.37 13.24 -2.39
CA PRO A 104 -1.50 14.31 -2.79
C PRO A 104 -0.11 14.08 -2.20
N ILE A 105 0.90 13.90 -3.08
CA ILE A 105 2.29 13.79 -2.67
C ILE A 105 2.75 15.16 -2.19
N SER A 106 2.59 15.39 -0.91
CA SER A 106 2.95 16.62 -0.24
C SER A 106 4.45 16.67 0.08
N SER A 107 4.93 17.83 0.49
CA SER A 107 6.30 18.01 1.01
C SER A 107 6.66 17.08 2.17
N ARG A 108 5.66 16.47 2.84
CA ARG A 108 5.86 15.46 3.87
C ARG A 108 6.51 14.20 3.31
N LYS A 109 6.14 13.76 2.08
CA LYS A 109 6.80 12.61 1.44
C LYS A 109 8.27 12.87 1.16
N LEU A 110 8.65 14.10 0.79
CA LEU A 110 10.07 14.47 0.68
C LEU A 110 10.80 14.33 2.02
N GLN A 111 10.15 14.73 3.13
CA GLN A 111 10.72 14.53 4.47
C GLN A 111 10.86 13.04 4.83
N ASP A 112 9.93 12.20 4.39
CA ASP A 112 10.01 10.76 4.63
C ASP A 112 11.15 10.13 3.81
N VAL A 113 11.34 10.52 2.53
CA VAL A 113 12.50 10.11 1.72
C VAL A 113 13.80 10.52 2.41
N LEU A 114 13.90 11.78 2.85
CA LEU A 114 15.10 12.29 3.54
C LEU A 114 15.41 11.49 4.81
N ARG A 115 14.42 11.22 5.65
CA ARG A 115 14.58 10.41 6.88
C ARG A 115 15.03 8.99 6.60
N LEU A 116 14.53 8.38 5.53
CA LEU A 116 14.94 7.03 5.12
C LEU A 116 16.37 7.03 4.57
N ALA A 117 16.75 8.01 3.76
CA ALA A 117 18.12 8.17 3.27
C ALA A 117 19.12 8.41 4.43
N GLU A 118 18.76 9.29 5.37
CA GLU A 118 19.56 9.48 6.60
C GLU A 118 19.67 8.19 7.42
N ALA A 119 18.59 7.41 7.53
CA ALA A 119 18.61 6.15 8.26
C ALA A 119 19.47 5.09 7.55
N SER A 120 19.45 5.06 6.22
CA SER A 120 20.32 4.21 5.40
C SER A 120 21.79 4.54 5.59
N ALA A 121 22.18 5.80 5.46
CA ALA A 121 23.54 6.25 5.70
C ALA A 121 24.00 5.97 7.14
N ARG A 122 23.12 6.21 8.12
CA ARG A 122 23.38 5.94 9.54
C ARG A 122 23.55 4.45 9.81
N ALA A 123 22.78 3.59 9.12
CA ALA A 123 22.88 2.13 9.25
C ALA A 123 24.22 1.58 8.76
N ARG A 124 24.92 2.26 7.86
CA ARG A 124 26.29 1.91 7.43
C ARG A 124 27.38 2.74 8.12
N LEU A 125 27.01 3.46 9.18
CA LEU A 125 27.92 4.33 9.96
C LEU A 125 28.63 5.39 9.10
N SER A 126 27.89 6.01 8.18
CA SER A 126 28.37 7.05 7.31
C SER A 126 27.99 8.45 7.83
N GLU A 127 28.86 9.42 7.66
CA GLU A 127 28.60 10.83 7.91
C GLU A 127 27.94 11.52 6.70
N THR A 128 27.88 10.82 5.55
CA THR A 128 27.33 11.34 4.31
C THR A 128 26.23 10.45 3.77
N ILE A 129 25.18 11.09 3.25
CA ILE A 129 24.14 10.51 2.42
C ILE A 129 24.68 10.50 0.99
N ASP A 130 24.73 9.36 0.35
CA ASP A 130 25.11 9.21 -1.06
C ASP A 130 23.93 8.80 -1.94
N SER A 131 24.17 8.65 -3.24
CA SER A 131 23.13 8.27 -4.24
C SER A 131 22.45 6.96 -3.90
N GLU A 132 23.18 5.95 -3.40
CA GLU A 132 22.59 4.66 -3.02
C GLU A 132 21.59 4.78 -1.86
N ASP A 133 21.84 5.72 -0.91
CA ASP A 133 20.91 5.96 0.19
C ASP A 133 19.62 6.62 -0.31
N VAL A 134 19.74 7.53 -1.28
CA VAL A 134 18.59 8.20 -1.92
C VAL A 134 17.78 7.22 -2.75
N GLU A 135 18.43 6.42 -3.59
CA GLU A 135 17.77 5.38 -4.39
C GLU A 135 17.01 4.39 -3.51
N ARG A 136 17.65 3.86 -2.47
CA ARG A 136 17.01 2.92 -1.52
C ARG A 136 15.79 3.54 -0.84
N ALA A 137 15.88 4.80 -0.44
CA ALA A 137 14.76 5.50 0.18
C ALA A 137 13.59 5.70 -0.80
N GLN A 138 13.88 6.06 -2.05
CA GLN A 138 12.90 6.23 -3.11
C GLN A 138 12.24 4.89 -3.51
N GLU A 139 13.02 3.81 -3.60
CA GLU A 139 12.51 2.47 -3.87
C GLU A 139 11.55 1.99 -2.78
N LEU A 140 11.90 2.18 -1.50
CA LEU A 140 11.04 1.80 -0.37
C LEU A 140 9.72 2.57 -0.37
N ILE A 141 9.77 3.88 -0.60
CA ILE A 141 8.55 4.68 -0.70
C ILE A 141 7.74 4.27 -1.92
N GLY A 142 8.38 4.12 -3.07
CA GLY A 142 7.71 3.68 -4.29
C GLY A 142 7.07 2.28 -4.16
N ALA A 143 7.75 1.35 -3.50
CA ALA A 143 7.20 0.01 -3.24
C ALA A 143 5.99 0.08 -2.31
N SER A 144 6.11 0.80 -1.19
CA SER A 144 5.00 1.03 -0.26
C SER A 144 3.81 1.69 -0.94
N MET A 145 4.03 2.67 -1.80
CA MET A 145 2.96 3.34 -2.54
C MET A 145 2.29 2.40 -3.54
N ARG A 146 3.05 1.60 -4.30
CA ARG A 146 2.48 0.63 -5.24
C ARG A 146 1.61 -0.41 -4.56
N GLU A 147 2.00 -0.88 -3.39
CA GLU A 147 1.27 -1.90 -2.66
C GLU A 147 -0.08 -1.40 -2.15
N PHE A 148 -0.13 -0.13 -1.68
CA PHE A 148 -1.34 0.45 -1.09
C PHE A 148 -2.21 1.23 -2.06
N GLN A 149 -1.70 1.61 -3.20
CA GLN A 149 -2.31 2.60 -4.07
C GLN A 149 -2.75 2.03 -5.41
N THR A 150 -2.51 0.74 -5.62
CA THR A 150 -2.93 0.08 -6.85
C THR A 150 -4.31 -0.51 -6.65
N ASN A 151 -5.32 0.19 -7.17
CA ASN A 151 -6.61 -0.42 -7.47
C ASN A 151 -6.41 -1.48 -8.54
N GLU A 152 -7.40 -2.38 -8.71
CA GLU A 152 -7.45 -3.30 -9.85
C GLU A 152 -7.38 -2.58 -11.22
N ASP A 153 -7.55 -1.25 -11.27
CA ASP A 153 -7.41 -0.39 -12.47
C ASP A 153 -5.99 0.20 -12.62
N GLY A 154 -5.07 -0.04 -11.67
CA GLY A 154 -3.72 0.52 -11.68
C GLY A 154 -3.60 1.98 -11.22
N ASP A 155 -4.69 2.58 -10.78
CA ASP A 155 -4.71 3.96 -10.25
C ASP A 155 -4.46 3.98 -8.74
N MET A 156 -3.70 4.96 -8.27
CA MET A 156 -3.37 5.17 -6.86
C MET A 156 -4.60 5.64 -6.06
N ASP A 157 -5.04 4.85 -5.07
CA ASP A 157 -6.23 5.19 -4.28
C ASP A 157 -6.12 4.83 -2.79
N ILE A 158 -5.97 5.83 -1.93
CA ILE A 158 -5.88 5.65 -0.46
C ILE A 158 -7.23 5.57 0.23
N ASP A 159 -8.26 6.21 -0.30
CA ASP A 159 -9.62 6.16 0.27
C ASP A 159 -10.17 4.72 0.26
N THR A 160 -9.64 3.87 -0.64
CA THR A 160 -9.96 2.44 -0.68
C THR A 160 -9.49 1.71 0.57
N VAL A 161 -8.35 2.10 1.18
CA VAL A 161 -7.82 1.48 2.40
C VAL A 161 -8.63 1.86 3.64
N GLU A 162 -9.19 3.07 3.68
CA GLU A 162 -9.90 3.59 4.86
C GLU A 162 -11.41 3.34 4.82
N SER A 163 -12.02 3.33 3.64
CA SER A 163 -13.47 3.17 3.45
C SER A 163 -13.88 2.09 2.45
N GLY A 164 -12.91 1.40 1.84
CA GLY A 164 -13.15 0.44 0.75
C GLY A 164 -13.64 1.09 -0.55
N THR A 165 -13.60 2.43 -0.64
CA THR A 165 -14.06 3.15 -1.83
C THR A 165 -13.39 4.52 -1.91
N SER A 166 -12.72 4.82 -3.01
CA SER A 166 -12.06 6.12 -3.22
C SER A 166 -13.05 7.28 -3.31
N LYS A 167 -12.56 8.52 -3.09
CA LYS A 167 -13.35 9.73 -3.30
C LYS A 167 -13.87 9.80 -4.74
N THR A 168 -12.99 9.59 -5.71
CA THR A 168 -13.31 9.51 -7.14
C THR A 168 -14.29 8.38 -7.45
N GLN A 169 -14.18 7.25 -6.78
CA GLN A 169 -15.10 6.13 -6.93
C GLN A 169 -16.44 6.42 -6.25
N LYS A 170 -16.46 7.11 -5.09
CA LYS A 170 -17.71 7.58 -4.45
C LYS A 170 -18.45 8.59 -5.33
N GLU A 171 -17.75 9.58 -5.85
CA GLU A 171 -18.29 10.57 -6.78
C GLU A 171 -18.80 9.91 -8.07
N ARG A 172 -18.04 8.95 -8.61
CA ARG A 172 -18.48 8.16 -9.77
C ARG A 172 -19.72 7.33 -9.47
N ILE A 173 -19.79 6.67 -8.32
CA ILE A 173 -20.99 5.92 -7.89
C ILE A 173 -22.18 6.87 -7.77
N GLU A 174 -21.98 8.06 -7.19
CA GLU A 174 -23.04 9.07 -7.02
C GLU A 174 -23.53 9.59 -8.38
N HIS A 175 -22.63 9.97 -9.29
CA HIS A 175 -23.00 10.40 -10.64
C HIS A 175 -23.71 9.28 -11.45
N VAL A 176 -23.21 8.04 -11.38
CA VAL A 176 -23.87 6.91 -12.03
C VAL A 176 -25.21 6.61 -11.39
N ARG A 177 -25.35 6.78 -10.08
CA ARG A 177 -26.62 6.64 -9.36
C ARG A 177 -27.64 7.71 -9.79
N GLU A 178 -27.20 8.97 -9.88
CA GLU A 178 -28.04 10.07 -10.38
C GLU A 178 -28.50 9.81 -11.82
N LEU A 179 -27.59 9.41 -12.69
CA LEU A 179 -27.89 9.05 -14.06
C LEU A 179 -28.89 7.88 -14.17
N ILE A 180 -28.75 6.85 -13.32
CA ILE A 180 -29.75 5.77 -13.25
C ILE A 180 -31.11 6.31 -12.79
N LEU A 181 -31.15 7.20 -11.77
CA LEU A 181 -32.39 7.79 -11.27
C LEU A 181 -33.09 8.66 -12.33
N GLU A 182 -32.33 9.35 -13.17
CA GLU A 182 -32.87 10.15 -14.29
C GLU A 182 -33.41 9.27 -15.42
N LEU A 183 -32.71 8.19 -15.75
CA LEU A 183 -33.05 7.33 -16.86
C LEU A 183 -34.07 6.22 -16.51
N GLN A 184 -34.13 5.81 -15.22
CA GLN A 184 -35.08 4.77 -14.81
C GLN A 184 -36.51 5.31 -14.76
N GLY A 185 -37.40 4.65 -15.51
CA GLY A 185 -38.84 4.87 -15.45
C GLY A 185 -39.56 3.93 -14.50
N GLU A 186 -40.75 3.47 -14.91
CA GLU A 186 -41.47 2.40 -14.22
C GLU A 186 -40.81 1.04 -14.46
N ASP A 187 -40.17 0.86 -15.63
CA ASP A 187 -39.45 -0.37 -16.01
C ASP A 187 -37.96 -0.30 -15.62
N PRO A 188 -37.32 -1.47 -15.42
CA PRO A 188 -35.88 -1.55 -15.14
C PRO A 188 -35.04 -1.00 -16.29
N LEU A 189 -34.01 -0.21 -15.96
CA LEU A 189 -33.13 0.39 -16.97
C LEU A 189 -32.23 -0.67 -17.61
N PRO A 190 -32.21 -0.82 -18.95
CA PRO A 190 -31.28 -1.69 -19.64
C PRO A 190 -29.84 -1.23 -19.44
N LEU A 191 -28.95 -2.15 -19.07
CA LEU A 191 -27.53 -1.86 -18.80
C LEU A 191 -26.83 -1.27 -20.03
N GLY A 192 -27.24 -1.67 -21.24
CA GLY A 192 -26.70 -1.09 -22.48
C GLY A 192 -27.03 0.39 -22.62
N GLN A 193 -28.21 0.83 -22.26
CA GLN A 193 -28.64 2.21 -22.29
C GLN A 193 -27.86 3.05 -21.25
N LEU A 194 -27.68 2.52 -20.05
CA LEU A 194 -26.86 3.16 -19.02
C LEU A 194 -25.40 3.31 -19.48
N ILE A 195 -24.82 2.31 -20.12
CA ILE A 195 -23.45 2.38 -20.62
C ILE A 195 -23.28 3.52 -21.65
N THR A 196 -24.22 3.62 -22.60
CA THR A 196 -24.17 4.68 -23.60
C THR A 196 -24.32 6.06 -22.96
N ALA A 197 -25.28 6.25 -22.06
CA ALA A 197 -25.46 7.53 -21.37
C ALA A 197 -24.27 7.89 -20.49
N ALA A 198 -23.67 6.92 -19.78
CA ALA A 198 -22.48 7.17 -18.95
C ALA A 198 -21.23 7.50 -19.80
N GLU A 199 -21.14 7.00 -21.02
CA GLU A 199 -20.07 7.35 -21.95
C GLU A 199 -20.25 8.76 -22.48
N ASP A 200 -21.48 9.14 -22.82
CA ASP A 200 -21.80 10.46 -23.40
C ASP A 200 -21.79 11.58 -22.34
N GLU A 201 -22.32 11.37 -21.15
CA GLU A 201 -22.50 12.40 -20.13
C GLU A 201 -21.38 12.46 -19.08
N LEU A 202 -20.81 11.28 -18.72
CA LEU A 202 -19.80 11.18 -17.68
C LEU A 202 -18.39 10.84 -18.20
N GLY A 203 -18.25 10.57 -19.50
CA GLY A 203 -16.97 10.16 -20.09
C GLY A 203 -16.47 8.79 -19.60
N LEU A 204 -17.33 7.96 -19.04
CA LEU A 204 -16.98 6.67 -18.47
C LEU A 204 -16.95 5.59 -19.55
N SER A 205 -15.84 4.84 -19.65
CA SER A 205 -15.79 3.69 -20.54
C SER A 205 -16.78 2.59 -20.11
N LYS A 206 -17.22 1.78 -21.07
CA LYS A 206 -18.11 0.62 -20.85
C LYS A 206 -17.68 -0.29 -19.71
N GLN A 207 -16.36 -0.51 -19.59
CA GLN A 207 -15.80 -1.37 -18.54
C GLN A 207 -15.91 -0.72 -17.15
N LYS A 208 -15.59 0.58 -17.06
CA LYS A 208 -15.73 1.35 -15.81
C LYS A 208 -17.18 1.46 -15.35
N THR A 209 -18.12 1.69 -16.26
CA THR A 209 -19.56 1.72 -15.94
C THR A 209 -20.06 0.39 -15.40
N LYS A 210 -19.72 -0.74 -16.08
CA LYS A 210 -20.10 -2.09 -15.60
C LYS A 210 -19.59 -2.37 -14.20
N ARG A 211 -18.33 -2.03 -13.95
CA ARG A 211 -17.70 -2.24 -12.65
C ARG A 211 -18.31 -1.38 -11.54
N THR A 212 -18.63 -0.12 -11.84
CA THR A 212 -19.34 0.76 -10.90
C THR A 212 -20.70 0.16 -10.54
N VAL A 213 -21.47 -0.32 -11.52
CA VAL A 213 -22.75 -1.01 -11.30
C VAL A 213 -22.59 -2.28 -10.45
N GLU A 214 -21.56 -3.08 -10.68
CA GLU A 214 -21.27 -4.28 -9.87
C GLU A 214 -20.98 -3.92 -8.41
N ASN A 215 -20.20 -2.88 -8.19
CA ASN A 215 -19.91 -2.39 -6.84
C ASN A 215 -21.17 -1.85 -6.14
N MET A 216 -22.02 -1.11 -6.84
CA MET A 216 -23.30 -0.66 -6.31
C MET A 216 -24.21 -1.83 -5.92
N CYS A 217 -24.26 -2.88 -6.75
CA CYS A 217 -25.02 -4.09 -6.44
C CYS A 217 -24.44 -4.84 -5.22
N LYS A 218 -23.11 -4.98 -5.10
CA LYS A 218 -22.45 -5.59 -3.94
C LYS A 218 -22.72 -4.83 -2.63
N LYS A 219 -22.82 -3.52 -2.69
CA LYS A 219 -23.12 -2.64 -1.55
C LYS A 219 -24.62 -2.53 -1.22
N GLY A 220 -25.49 -3.13 -2.04
CA GLY A 220 -26.93 -3.02 -1.87
C GLY A 220 -27.51 -1.65 -2.26
N GLU A 221 -26.77 -0.81 -2.99
CA GLU A 221 -27.20 0.50 -3.48
C GLU A 221 -28.01 0.39 -4.78
N ALA A 222 -27.80 -0.70 -5.52
CA ALA A 222 -28.54 -1.05 -6.73
C ALA A 222 -28.85 -2.54 -6.77
N TYR A 223 -29.81 -2.94 -7.60
CA TYR A 223 -30.14 -4.34 -7.81
C TYR A 223 -30.52 -4.63 -9.26
N ARG A 224 -30.51 -5.88 -9.66
CA ARG A 224 -30.80 -6.36 -11.02
C ARG A 224 -32.11 -7.14 -11.03
N PRO A 225 -33.24 -6.49 -11.37
CA PRO A 225 -34.57 -7.12 -11.28
C PRO A 225 -34.76 -8.31 -12.22
N GLU A 226 -34.18 -8.24 -13.42
CA GLU A 226 -34.34 -9.23 -14.51
C GLU A 226 -33.02 -9.88 -14.93
N GLY A 227 -32.04 -9.96 -14.00
CA GLY A 227 -30.72 -10.53 -14.27
C GLY A 227 -29.68 -9.53 -14.75
N GLU A 228 -28.61 -9.99 -15.39
CA GLU A 228 -27.42 -9.18 -15.70
C GLU A 228 -27.66 -8.03 -16.71
N GLY A 229 -28.78 -8.05 -17.43
CA GLY A 229 -29.11 -7.11 -18.50
C GLY A 229 -29.77 -5.80 -18.06
N THR A 230 -30.21 -5.72 -16.80
CA THR A 230 -30.97 -4.57 -16.29
C THR A 230 -30.45 -4.11 -14.93
N ILE A 231 -30.72 -2.84 -14.59
CA ILE A 231 -30.32 -2.22 -13.32
C ILE A 231 -31.44 -1.34 -12.76
N ARG A 232 -31.53 -1.28 -11.45
CA ARG A 232 -32.43 -0.38 -10.73
C ARG A 232 -31.81 0.07 -9.42
N VAL A 233 -32.05 1.33 -9.05
CA VAL A 233 -31.59 1.95 -7.80
C VAL A 233 -32.82 2.22 -6.93
N PHE A 234 -32.64 2.07 -5.61
CA PHE A 234 -33.67 2.44 -4.64
C PHE A 234 -33.80 3.98 -4.61
N ARG A 235 -35.05 4.45 -4.62
CA ARG A 235 -35.39 5.88 -4.48
C ARG A 235 -35.23 6.36 -3.05
#